data_6de59eefc6e17602c9a702f41d532a7d
#
_entry.id   6de59eefc6e17602c9a702f41d532a7d
#
_cell.length_a   1.000
_cell.length_b   1.000
_cell.length_c   1.000
_cell.angle_alpha   90.00
_cell.angle_beta   90.00
_cell.angle_gamma   90.00
#
_symmetry.space_group_name_H-M   'P 1'
#
loop_
_entity.id
_entity.type
_entity.pdbx_description
1 polymer ?
#
loop_
_entity_poly.entity_id
_entity_poly.type
_entity_poly.pdbx_seq_one_letter_code
_entity_poly.pdbx_strand_id
1 'polypeptide(L)'
;DRDVVFSATEGDSKRAIQVARENGGKVIAINKDQYDMAPDNVISSIIKDVEQPVYELIKNVAKDGFKGSKVMEFKIKDGELGLTSKSSRNIPPDVLEYIKKEYNKVKDTY
;
A
#
# COMPACT_ATOMS: atom_id res chain seq x y z
N ASP A 1 -17.53 -7.94 -18.71
CA ASP A 1 -16.15 -7.46 -18.70
C ASP A 1 -15.92 -6.66 -17.45
N ARG A 2 -15.00 -7.14 -16.63
CA ARG A 2 -14.54 -6.41 -15.46
C ARG A 2 -13.07 -6.47 -15.43
N ASP A 3 -12.50 -5.35 -15.67
CA ASP A 3 -11.09 -5.32 -15.93
C ASP A 3 -10.29 -5.19 -14.64
N VAL A 4 -10.74 -4.38 -13.69
CA VAL A 4 -10.01 -4.11 -12.43
C VAL A 4 -10.94 -4.08 -11.23
N VAL A 5 -10.54 -4.75 -10.14
CA VAL A 5 -11.17 -4.69 -8.83
C VAL A 5 -10.21 -4.05 -7.83
N PHE A 6 -10.65 -3.00 -7.16
CA PHE A 6 -9.95 -2.47 -5.99
C PHE A 6 -10.47 -3.17 -4.74
N SER A 7 -9.61 -3.94 -4.07
CA SER A 7 -9.97 -4.72 -2.89
C SER A 7 -9.64 -3.94 -1.61
N ALA A 8 -10.57 -3.11 -1.16
CA ALA A 8 -10.46 -2.34 0.08
C ALA A 8 -11.14 -3.07 1.26
N THR A 9 -10.65 -4.24 1.62
CA THR A 9 -11.17 -5.05 2.73
C THR A 9 -10.28 -4.93 3.97
N GLU A 10 -10.85 -5.14 5.16
CA GLU A 10 -10.08 -5.11 6.42
C GLU A 10 -9.06 -6.25 6.55
N GLY A 11 -9.25 -7.33 5.79
CA GLY A 11 -8.30 -8.43 5.69
C GLY A 11 -7.32 -8.26 4.54
N ASP A 12 -6.58 -9.31 4.24
CA ASP A 12 -5.80 -9.34 3.02
C ASP A 12 -6.71 -9.61 1.80
N SER A 13 -6.26 -9.16 0.63
CA SER A 13 -7.02 -9.27 -0.61
C SER A 13 -6.96 -10.69 -1.24
N LYS A 14 -6.55 -11.72 -0.50
CA LYS A 14 -6.30 -13.07 -1.03
C LYS A 14 -7.45 -13.61 -1.84
N ARG A 15 -8.67 -13.49 -1.32
CA ARG A 15 -9.83 -14.03 -2.00
C ARG A 15 -10.16 -13.30 -3.30
N ALA A 16 -10.03 -11.97 -3.30
CA ALA A 16 -10.20 -11.17 -4.50
C ALA A 16 -9.13 -11.51 -5.56
N ILE A 17 -7.89 -11.70 -5.13
CA ILE A 17 -6.78 -12.11 -5.99
C ILE A 17 -7.01 -13.51 -6.58
N GLN A 18 -7.48 -14.46 -5.76
CA GLN A 18 -7.81 -15.81 -6.21
C GLN A 18 -8.89 -15.79 -7.29
N VAL A 19 -10.01 -15.10 -7.03
CA VAL A 19 -11.11 -14.97 -7.99
C VAL A 19 -10.67 -14.28 -9.27
N ALA A 20 -9.85 -13.24 -9.18
CA ALA A 20 -9.30 -12.55 -10.34
C ALA A 20 -8.41 -13.48 -11.18
N ARG A 21 -7.56 -14.29 -10.52
CA ARG A 21 -6.70 -15.26 -11.20
C ARG A 21 -7.52 -16.33 -11.95
N GLU A 22 -8.60 -16.82 -11.34
CA GLU A 22 -9.48 -17.84 -11.93
C GLU A 22 -10.29 -17.30 -13.12
N ASN A 23 -10.56 -15.99 -13.15
CA ASN A 23 -11.42 -15.34 -14.16
C ASN A 23 -10.69 -14.36 -15.08
N GLY A 24 -9.37 -14.32 -15.06
CA GLY A 24 -8.58 -13.41 -15.90
C GLY A 24 -8.70 -11.92 -15.56
N GLY A 25 -9.27 -11.60 -14.39
CA GLY A 25 -9.41 -10.21 -13.91
C GLY A 25 -8.12 -9.63 -13.34
N LYS A 26 -8.16 -8.34 -13.00
CA LYS A 26 -7.06 -7.61 -12.38
C LYS A 26 -7.47 -7.08 -11.00
N VAL A 27 -6.49 -6.94 -10.09
CA VAL A 27 -6.73 -6.47 -8.71
C VAL A 27 -5.72 -5.40 -8.32
N ILE A 28 -6.21 -4.38 -7.63
CA ILE A 28 -5.40 -3.51 -6.79
C ILE A 28 -5.62 -3.96 -5.35
N ALA A 29 -4.56 -4.43 -4.72
CA ALA A 29 -4.57 -4.93 -3.34
C ALA A 29 -4.28 -3.82 -2.33
N ILE A 30 -4.38 -4.13 -1.03
CA ILE A 30 -4.22 -3.16 0.06
C ILE A 30 -3.42 -3.77 1.22
N ASN A 31 -2.88 -2.93 2.06
CA ASN A 31 -2.12 -3.16 3.28
C ASN A 31 -0.65 -3.55 3.07
N LYS A 32 -0.37 -4.58 2.30
CA LYS A 32 0.99 -5.05 2.00
C LYS A 32 1.15 -5.37 0.54
N ASP A 33 2.38 -5.51 0.08
CA ASP A 33 2.66 -5.97 -1.27
C ASP A 33 2.17 -7.41 -1.47
N GLN A 34 1.23 -7.59 -2.38
CA GLN A 34 0.64 -8.89 -2.71
C GLN A 34 0.93 -9.32 -4.16
N TYR A 35 1.87 -8.66 -4.82
CA TYR A 35 2.24 -8.94 -6.21
C TYR A 35 2.57 -10.43 -6.45
N ASP A 36 3.36 -11.03 -5.56
CA ASP A 36 3.87 -12.39 -5.74
C ASP A 36 2.78 -13.47 -5.62
N MET A 37 1.58 -13.12 -5.15
CA MET A 37 0.44 -14.06 -5.09
C MET A 37 -0.16 -14.36 -6.47
N ALA A 38 -0.16 -13.39 -7.37
CA ALA A 38 -0.63 -13.50 -8.74
C ALA A 38 -0.01 -12.37 -9.59
N PRO A 39 1.24 -12.53 -10.06
CA PRO A 39 1.96 -11.48 -10.77
C PRO A 39 1.26 -10.93 -12.02
N ASP A 40 0.47 -11.77 -12.68
CA ASP A 40 -0.28 -11.38 -13.89
C ASP A 40 -1.60 -10.67 -13.56
N ASN A 41 -2.11 -10.79 -12.33
CA ASN A 41 -3.42 -10.29 -11.94
C ASN A 41 -3.33 -9.11 -10.96
N VAL A 42 -2.32 -9.07 -10.09
CA VAL A 42 -2.12 -7.95 -9.16
C VAL A 42 -1.41 -6.81 -9.89
N ILE A 43 -2.16 -5.76 -10.21
CA ILE A 43 -1.61 -4.57 -10.90
C ILE A 43 -0.69 -3.81 -9.96
N SER A 44 -1.15 -3.60 -8.73
CA SER A 44 -0.47 -2.85 -7.70
C SER A 44 -0.99 -3.22 -6.32
N SER A 45 -0.28 -2.80 -5.29
CA SER A 45 -0.74 -2.85 -3.90
C SER A 45 -0.55 -1.50 -3.25
N ILE A 46 -1.59 -1.00 -2.58
CA ILE A 46 -1.48 0.17 -1.71
C ILE A 46 -0.88 -0.30 -0.40
N ILE A 47 0.31 0.15 -0.10
CA ILE A 47 1.03 -0.20 1.11
C ILE A 47 0.55 0.71 2.25
N LYS A 48 0.24 0.09 3.38
CA LYS A 48 0.08 0.74 4.67
C LYS A 48 1.03 0.06 5.63
N ASP A 49 2.23 0.61 5.75
CA ASP A 49 3.23 0.08 6.67
C ASP A 49 2.84 0.47 8.10
N VAL A 50 2.59 -0.53 8.93
CA VAL A 50 2.30 -0.37 10.35
C VAL A 50 3.45 -0.89 11.23
N GLU A 51 4.41 -1.59 10.65
CA GLU A 51 5.54 -2.17 11.37
C GLU A 51 6.53 -1.07 11.79
N GLN A 52 6.86 -0.17 10.88
CA GLN A 52 7.79 0.92 11.14
C GLN A 52 7.27 1.87 12.25
N PRO A 53 6.04 2.38 12.21
CA PRO A 53 5.44 3.14 13.31
C PRO A 53 5.50 2.44 14.68
N VAL A 54 5.17 1.16 14.72
CA VAL A 54 5.23 0.37 15.96
C VAL A 54 6.66 0.22 16.46
N TYR A 55 7.60 -0.06 15.56
CA TYR A 55 9.02 -0.13 15.90
C TYR A 55 9.55 1.18 16.49
N GLU A 56 9.27 2.32 15.85
CA GLU A 56 9.68 3.63 16.35
C GLU A 56 9.04 3.96 17.72
N LEU A 57 7.79 3.57 17.93
CA LEU A 57 7.13 3.73 19.23
C LEU A 57 7.86 2.93 20.32
N ILE A 58 8.14 1.65 20.08
CA ILE A 58 8.84 0.77 21.03
C ILE A 58 10.23 1.33 21.33
N LYS A 59 10.97 1.73 20.32
CA LYS A 59 12.31 2.30 20.42
C LYS A 59 12.31 3.59 21.27
N ASN A 60 11.34 4.47 21.05
CA ASN A 60 11.19 5.70 21.82
C ASN A 60 10.86 5.41 23.29
N VAL A 61 9.98 4.45 23.56
CA VAL A 61 9.65 4.02 24.92
C VAL A 61 10.88 3.41 25.61
N ALA A 62 11.65 2.60 24.91
CA ALA A 62 12.87 2.00 25.46
C ALA A 62 13.95 3.03 25.79
N LYS A 63 14.05 4.10 25.01
CA LYS A 63 15.05 5.17 25.20
C LYS A 63 14.64 6.20 26.25
N ASP A 64 13.41 6.70 26.16
CA ASP A 64 12.96 7.89 26.90
C ASP A 64 11.90 7.58 27.95
N GLY A 65 11.53 6.30 28.14
CA GLY A 65 10.43 5.85 28.97
C GLY A 65 9.06 6.12 28.35
N PHE A 66 8.03 5.49 28.91
CA PHE A 66 6.67 5.67 28.42
C PHE A 66 6.14 7.05 28.84
N LYS A 67 5.83 7.87 27.84
CA LYS A 67 5.16 9.16 28.01
C LYS A 67 3.76 9.05 27.42
N GLY A 68 2.78 8.76 28.27
CA GLY A 68 1.38 8.67 27.87
C GLY A 68 0.81 9.96 27.27
N SER A 69 -0.42 9.88 26.77
CA SER A 69 -1.19 11.04 26.22
C SER A 69 -0.58 11.73 25.01
N LYS A 70 0.24 11.02 24.22
CA LYS A 70 0.75 11.52 22.94
C LYS A 70 0.09 10.79 21.78
N VAL A 71 -0.37 11.55 20.80
CA VAL A 71 -0.77 11.04 19.49
C VAL A 71 0.44 11.12 18.57
N MET A 72 0.79 10.00 17.94
CA MET A 72 1.79 9.98 16.88
C MET A 72 1.05 9.86 15.55
N GLU A 73 1.30 10.79 14.64
CA GLU A 73 0.72 10.78 13.30
C GLU A 73 1.79 10.37 12.30
N PHE A 74 1.44 9.44 11.45
CA PHE A 74 2.26 9.00 10.32
C PHE A 74 1.52 9.36 9.03
N LYS A 75 2.22 10.00 8.11
CA LYS A 75 1.64 10.59 6.90
C LYS A 75 2.26 10.00 5.65
N ILE A 76 1.65 10.27 4.51
CA ILE A 76 2.15 9.83 3.19
C ILE A 76 3.62 10.24 2.97
N LYS A 77 3.98 11.45 3.41
CA LYS A 77 5.36 11.97 3.31
C LYS A 77 6.39 11.17 4.11
N ASP A 78 5.94 10.45 5.13
CA ASP A 78 6.81 9.65 6.00
C ASP A 78 7.12 8.28 5.39
N GLY A 79 6.45 7.93 4.26
CA GLY A 79 6.71 6.72 3.48
C GLY A 79 5.88 5.50 3.89
N GLU A 80 5.08 5.61 4.95
CA GLU A 80 4.25 4.50 5.46
C GLU A 80 3.00 4.23 4.61
N LEU A 81 2.65 5.16 3.72
CA LEU A 81 1.56 5.02 2.77
C LEU A 81 2.06 5.24 1.35
N GLY A 82 1.71 4.36 0.44
CA GLY A 82 2.10 4.50 -0.97
C GLY A 82 1.78 3.29 -1.81
N LEU A 83 2.27 3.31 -3.03
CA LEU A 83 2.20 2.15 -3.93
C LEU A 83 3.46 1.31 -3.82
N THR A 84 3.31 0.00 -3.99
CA THR A 84 4.46 -0.91 -4.08
C THR A 84 5.38 -0.53 -5.25
N SER A 85 6.68 -0.72 -5.06
CA SER A 85 7.67 -0.55 -6.13
C SER A 85 7.46 -1.51 -7.31
N LYS A 86 6.78 -2.65 -7.09
CA LYS A 86 6.45 -3.63 -8.12
C LYS A 86 5.33 -3.16 -9.06
N SER A 87 4.62 -2.07 -8.75
CA SER A 87 3.59 -1.47 -9.63
C SER A 87 4.10 -1.19 -11.05
N SER A 88 5.39 -0.88 -11.22
CA SER A 88 6.00 -0.64 -12.52
C SER A 88 5.98 -1.85 -13.47
N ARG A 89 5.69 -3.04 -12.97
CA ARG A 89 5.66 -4.26 -13.79
C ARG A 89 4.35 -4.44 -14.55
N ASN A 90 3.25 -3.90 -14.03
CA ASN A 90 1.90 -4.10 -14.58
C ASN A 90 1.17 -2.79 -14.94
N ILE A 91 1.79 -1.65 -14.69
CA ILE A 91 1.24 -0.33 -15.01
C ILE A 91 2.03 0.27 -16.18
N PRO A 92 1.38 0.74 -17.24
CA PRO A 92 2.05 1.44 -18.33
C PRO A 92 2.87 2.63 -17.83
N PRO A 93 4.04 2.92 -18.44
CA PRO A 93 4.95 3.95 -17.94
C PRO A 93 4.34 5.35 -17.85
N ASP A 94 3.51 5.73 -18.82
CA ASP A 94 2.81 7.02 -18.87
C ASP A 94 1.79 7.15 -17.72
N VAL A 95 1.06 6.09 -17.44
CA VAL A 95 0.13 6.03 -16.29
C VAL A 95 0.89 6.10 -14.98
N LEU A 96 2.03 5.39 -14.87
CA LEU A 96 2.86 5.41 -13.69
C LEU A 96 3.46 6.80 -13.43
N GLU A 97 3.86 7.51 -14.48
CA GLU A 97 4.35 8.89 -14.39
C GLU A 97 3.24 9.83 -13.90
N TYR A 98 2.04 9.69 -14.45
CA TYR A 98 0.87 10.46 -13.99
C TYR A 98 0.59 10.21 -12.49
N ILE A 99 0.58 8.95 -12.05
CA ILE A 99 0.38 8.60 -10.64
C ILE A 99 1.45 9.23 -9.75
N LYS A 100 2.72 9.18 -10.16
CA LYS A 100 3.82 9.80 -9.41
C LYS A 100 3.66 11.32 -9.28
N LYS A 101 3.19 11.97 -10.34
CA LYS A 101 2.92 13.41 -10.31
C LYS A 101 1.80 13.76 -9.35
N GLU A 102 0.71 13.00 -9.35
CA GLU A 102 -0.40 13.21 -8.41
C GLU A 102 0.01 12.89 -6.96
N TYR A 103 0.75 11.80 -6.75
CA TYR A 103 1.30 11.45 -5.44
C TYR A 103 2.15 12.59 -4.85
N ASN A 104 3.03 13.20 -5.66
CA ASN A 104 3.87 14.30 -5.21
C ASN A 104 3.07 15.56 -4.81
N LYS A 105 1.90 15.79 -5.39
CA LYS A 105 1.02 16.89 -4.98
C LYS A 105 0.38 16.67 -3.61
N VAL A 106 0.06 15.42 -3.29
CA VAL A 106 -0.67 15.10 -2.04
C VAL A 106 0.25 14.78 -0.89
N LYS A 107 1.44 14.23 -1.12
CA LYS A 107 2.36 13.82 -0.05
C LYS A 107 2.78 14.99 0.85
N ASP A 108 2.89 16.19 0.31
CA ASP A 108 3.28 17.39 1.06
C ASP A 108 2.09 18.02 1.82
N THR A 109 0.88 17.60 1.48
CA THR A 109 -0.37 18.08 2.09
C THR A 109 -0.84 17.14 3.21
N TYR A 110 -0.64 15.85 3.02
CA TYR A 110 -1.10 14.77 3.90
C TYR A 110 0.06 13.88 4.31
#